data_d5860ee1008bbb27fba0cd95158d3ada
#
_entry.id   d5860ee1008bbb27fba0cd95158d3ada
#
_cell.length_a   1.000
_cell.length_b   1.000
_cell.length_c   1.000
_cell.angle_alpha   90.00
_cell.angle_beta   90.00
_cell.angle_gamma   90.00
#
_symmetry.space_group_name_H-M   'P 1'
#
loop_
_entity.id
_entity.type
_entity.pdbx_description
1 polymer ?
#
loop_
_entity_poly.entity_id
_entity_poly.type
_entity_poly.pdbx_seq_one_letter_code
_entity_poly.pdbx_strand_id
1 'polypeptide(L)'
;MTDEKKIFIAVLITSFMGPFMGSSINIAIPTMAAEFAVPAQELSWVVTAYLLGSVALLVPFGRLADIVGRRHLYAIGTIAVALMTFLAGLMQSVPSLVFFRLLQGLALATIFSTGMAMLVASHAPKERGRVIGYSAAATYIGLSLGPILGGLITQYLGWRLIFFLSAAANIVSALVALRVKGEWYGERNGGMDYLGCVLYSAASTMILYGLSAYASHPVMRYVFFGGLLLLAAFVYEQLRAKAPLIDISLFRSTIFAMSNLAALLNYSATFAISFLLSLYLQLIRGFDASTAGLFMLLQPMMMALLSPLAGTLSDKHEPRLVASAGMAITAIGIFGFSFLDTQMPMVLVGGIFLFIGTGFAFFSSPNSNAIMGAVEPRFYGVASSMLSVMRISGQAISMSVVTLLLAVYTSSTVAGSASPAYLSDLLQAIQLIFRILAVTCVFGVAASLARGNR
;
A
#
# COMPACT_ATOMS: atom_id res chain seq x y z
N MET A 1 32.50 1.32 -7.01
CA MET A 1 31.06 1.38 -7.34
C MET A 1 30.65 2.85 -7.37
N THR A 2 30.06 3.32 -8.47
CA THR A 2 29.60 4.72 -8.62
C THR A 2 28.43 5.01 -7.67
N ASP A 3 28.17 6.27 -7.36
CA ASP A 3 27.08 6.65 -6.47
C ASP A 3 25.72 6.28 -7.05
N GLU A 4 25.54 6.37 -8.38
CA GLU A 4 24.36 5.90 -9.11
C GLU A 4 24.08 4.42 -8.82
N LYS A 5 25.07 3.55 -8.94
CA LYS A 5 24.93 2.11 -8.66
C LYS A 5 24.60 1.82 -7.20
N LYS A 6 25.16 2.60 -6.25
CA LYS A 6 24.82 2.45 -4.82
C LYS A 6 23.38 2.81 -4.56
N ILE A 7 22.90 3.95 -5.09
CA ILE A 7 21.49 4.36 -4.96
C ILE A 7 20.57 3.32 -5.58
N PHE A 8 20.89 2.86 -6.79
CA PHE A 8 20.12 1.85 -7.48
C PHE A 8 19.94 0.58 -6.61
N ILE A 9 21.04 0.06 -6.05
CA ILE A 9 20.98 -1.12 -5.17
C ILE A 9 20.19 -0.84 -3.90
N ALA A 10 20.42 0.30 -3.23
CA ALA A 10 19.70 0.64 -2.01
C ALA A 10 18.18 0.72 -2.25
N VAL A 11 17.75 1.42 -3.31
CA VAL A 11 16.33 1.55 -3.66
C VAL A 11 15.72 0.23 -4.11
N LEU A 12 16.46 -0.61 -4.86
CA LEU A 12 15.96 -1.95 -5.23
C LEU A 12 15.69 -2.83 -4.01
N ILE A 13 16.58 -2.81 -3.01
CA ILE A 13 16.38 -3.57 -1.76
C ILE A 13 15.09 -3.13 -1.08
N THR A 14 14.88 -1.83 -0.91
CA THR A 14 13.67 -1.33 -0.24
C THR A 14 12.40 -1.50 -1.08
N SER A 15 12.51 -1.39 -2.41
CA SER A 15 11.39 -1.66 -3.34
C SER A 15 10.95 -3.11 -3.32
N PHE A 16 11.87 -4.05 -3.07
CA PHE A 16 11.56 -5.46 -2.88
C PHE A 16 11.03 -5.74 -1.46
N MET A 17 11.75 -5.26 -0.43
CA MET A 17 11.47 -5.62 0.97
C MET A 17 10.14 -5.10 1.50
N GLY A 18 9.72 -3.90 1.11
CA GLY A 18 8.43 -3.33 1.54
C GLY A 18 7.25 -4.22 1.12
N PRO A 19 7.07 -4.48 -0.19
CA PRO A 19 6.02 -5.37 -0.70
C PRO A 19 6.14 -6.82 -0.22
N PHE A 20 7.37 -7.37 -0.15
CA PHE A 20 7.64 -8.69 0.39
C PHE A 20 7.12 -8.82 1.82
N MET A 21 7.52 -7.90 2.70
CA MET A 21 7.10 -7.92 4.10
C MET A 21 5.58 -7.74 4.24
N GLY A 22 4.98 -6.81 3.45
CA GLY A 22 3.54 -6.57 3.48
C GLY A 22 2.73 -7.81 3.13
N SER A 23 3.08 -8.51 2.05
CA SER A 23 2.38 -9.72 1.63
C SER A 23 2.69 -10.94 2.52
N SER A 24 3.91 -11.07 3.04
CA SER A 24 4.30 -12.13 3.98
C SER A 24 3.56 -12.01 5.32
N ILE A 25 3.41 -10.81 5.86
CA ILE A 25 2.67 -10.58 7.11
C ILE A 25 1.21 -10.98 6.97
N ASN A 26 0.56 -10.71 5.84
CA ASN A 26 -0.83 -11.10 5.61
C ASN A 26 -1.02 -12.63 5.76
N ILE A 27 -0.06 -13.44 5.31
CA ILE A 27 -0.08 -14.90 5.49
C ILE A 27 0.15 -15.28 6.97
N ALA A 28 0.96 -14.52 7.70
CA ALA A 28 1.31 -14.81 9.08
C ALA A 28 0.21 -14.44 10.09
N ILE A 29 -0.77 -13.60 9.72
CA ILE A 29 -1.83 -13.11 10.62
C ILE A 29 -2.55 -14.23 11.38
N PRO A 30 -3.03 -15.32 10.75
CA PRO A 30 -3.70 -16.39 11.49
C PRO A 30 -2.79 -17.10 12.50
N THR A 31 -1.51 -17.30 12.16
CA THR A 31 -0.51 -17.90 13.07
C THR A 31 -0.21 -16.98 14.24
N MET A 32 -0.08 -15.66 14.01
CA MET A 32 0.07 -14.66 15.06
C MET A 32 -1.15 -14.65 15.99
N ALA A 33 -2.38 -14.71 15.43
CA ALA A 33 -3.62 -14.72 16.18
C ALA A 33 -3.69 -15.94 17.12
N ALA A 34 -3.29 -17.10 16.63
CA ALA A 34 -3.22 -18.33 17.43
C ALA A 34 -2.17 -18.22 18.55
N GLU A 35 -0.97 -17.66 18.27
CA GLU A 35 0.10 -17.50 19.26
C GLU A 35 -0.26 -16.51 20.37
N PHE A 36 -0.87 -15.37 20.00
CA PHE A 36 -1.28 -14.36 20.98
C PHE A 36 -2.63 -14.65 21.65
N ALA A 37 -3.31 -15.73 21.25
CA ALA A 37 -4.64 -16.12 21.71
C ALA A 37 -5.67 -14.98 21.58
N VAL A 38 -5.65 -14.27 20.46
CA VAL A 38 -6.57 -13.14 20.15
C VAL A 38 -7.29 -13.42 18.83
N PRO A 39 -8.47 -12.80 18.62
CA PRO A 39 -9.15 -12.87 17.32
C PRO A 39 -8.28 -12.26 16.19
N ALA A 40 -8.33 -12.85 15.00
CA ALA A 40 -7.59 -12.35 13.84
C ALA A 40 -7.97 -10.89 13.48
N GLN A 41 -9.15 -10.45 13.86
CA GLN A 41 -9.61 -9.05 13.73
C GLN A 41 -8.69 -8.07 14.46
N GLU A 42 -8.20 -8.40 15.66
CA GLU A 42 -7.27 -7.53 16.40
C GLU A 42 -5.93 -7.39 15.67
N LEU A 43 -5.52 -8.44 14.95
CA LEU A 43 -4.30 -8.44 14.14
C LEU A 43 -4.42 -7.59 12.87
N SER A 44 -5.63 -7.20 12.44
CA SER A 44 -5.79 -6.24 11.34
C SER A 44 -5.10 -4.90 11.64
N TRP A 45 -5.02 -4.54 12.93
CA TRP A 45 -4.29 -3.36 13.40
C TRP A 45 -2.79 -3.41 13.14
N VAL A 46 -2.18 -4.60 13.04
CA VAL A 46 -0.76 -4.77 12.68
C VAL A 46 -0.50 -4.23 11.27
N VAL A 47 -1.45 -4.38 10.34
CA VAL A 47 -1.35 -3.85 8.98
C VAL A 47 -1.84 -2.40 8.93
N THR A 48 -2.96 -2.10 9.57
CA THR A 48 -3.59 -0.77 9.56
C THR A 48 -2.69 0.29 10.20
N ALA A 49 -2.09 0.02 11.37
CA ALA A 49 -1.21 0.97 12.06
C ALA A 49 0.04 1.32 11.23
N TYR A 50 0.62 0.34 10.55
CA TYR A 50 1.74 0.55 9.64
C TYR A 50 1.37 1.48 8.46
N LEU A 51 0.21 1.28 7.83
CA LEU A 51 -0.25 2.14 6.75
C LEU A 51 -0.62 3.52 7.26
N LEU A 52 -1.29 3.61 8.40
CA LEU A 52 -1.64 4.88 9.05
C LEU A 52 -0.39 5.72 9.32
N GLY A 53 0.63 5.14 9.95
CA GLY A 53 1.91 5.82 10.14
C GLY A 53 2.55 6.26 8.83
N SER A 54 2.50 5.41 7.78
CA SER A 54 3.07 5.74 6.47
C SER A 54 2.38 6.92 5.82
N VAL A 55 1.03 6.98 5.85
CA VAL A 55 0.27 8.08 5.25
C VAL A 55 0.49 9.38 6.01
N ALA A 56 0.50 9.33 7.35
CA ALA A 56 0.55 10.52 8.21
C ALA A 56 1.73 11.46 7.89
N LEU A 57 2.90 10.91 7.54
CA LEU A 57 4.10 11.71 7.27
C LEU A 57 4.58 11.67 5.80
N LEU A 58 3.83 11.01 4.90
CA LEU A 58 4.26 10.82 3.51
C LEU A 58 4.50 12.15 2.78
N VAL A 59 3.55 13.07 2.87
CA VAL A 59 3.62 14.40 2.23
C VAL A 59 4.61 15.32 2.95
N PRO A 60 4.55 15.47 4.29
CA PRO A 60 5.55 16.23 5.04
C PRO A 60 7.00 15.81 4.77
N PHE A 61 7.27 14.51 4.75
CA PHE A 61 8.62 14.03 4.47
C PHE A 61 9.04 14.18 3.01
N GLY A 62 8.09 14.23 2.07
CA GLY A 62 8.39 14.61 0.70
C GLY A 62 9.00 16.00 0.62
N ARG A 63 8.35 16.98 1.27
CA ARG A 63 8.85 18.36 1.32
C ARG A 63 10.14 18.49 2.13
N LEU A 64 10.22 17.81 3.25
CA LEU A 64 11.43 17.79 4.07
C LEU A 64 12.63 17.24 3.30
N ALA A 65 12.44 16.21 2.50
CA ALA A 65 13.47 15.62 1.64
C ALA A 65 14.03 16.60 0.61
N ASP A 66 13.17 17.44 0.05
CA ASP A 66 13.57 18.45 -0.92
C ASP A 66 14.44 19.55 -0.28
N ILE A 67 14.22 19.85 1.00
CA ILE A 67 14.95 20.89 1.75
C ILE A 67 16.26 20.34 2.36
N VAL A 68 16.18 19.21 3.07
CA VAL A 68 17.31 18.65 3.87
C VAL A 68 18.24 17.79 3.02
N GLY A 69 17.71 17.21 1.94
CA GLY A 69 18.42 16.28 1.07
C GLY A 69 17.77 14.89 1.08
N ARG A 70 17.53 14.39 -0.13
CA ARG A 70 16.80 13.12 -0.34
C ARG A 70 17.58 11.90 0.15
N ARG A 71 18.91 11.88 -0.08
CA ARG A 71 19.77 10.80 0.38
C ARG A 71 19.87 10.75 1.91
N HIS A 72 20.05 11.91 2.54
CA HIS A 72 20.15 12.00 4.01
C HIS A 72 18.87 11.45 4.65
N LEU A 73 17.71 11.94 4.20
CA LEU A 73 16.43 11.51 4.75
C LEU A 73 16.15 10.03 4.45
N TYR A 74 16.50 9.54 3.26
CA TYR A 74 16.39 8.12 2.90
C TYR A 74 17.23 7.23 3.82
N ALA A 75 18.50 7.59 4.05
CA ALA A 75 19.42 6.79 4.87
C ALA A 75 18.94 6.72 6.34
N ILE A 76 18.61 7.87 6.94
CA ILE A 76 18.09 7.95 8.32
C ILE A 76 16.77 7.15 8.42
N GLY A 77 15.86 7.36 7.48
CA GLY A 77 14.58 6.66 7.46
C GLY A 77 14.73 5.15 7.31
N THR A 78 15.65 4.69 6.46
CA THR A 78 15.90 3.26 6.27
C THR A 78 16.51 2.61 7.53
N ILE A 79 17.37 3.32 8.27
CA ILE A 79 17.87 2.88 9.60
C ILE A 79 16.70 2.80 10.58
N ALA A 80 15.86 3.82 10.63
CA ALA A 80 14.71 3.84 11.52
C ALA A 80 13.71 2.70 11.19
N VAL A 81 13.43 2.45 9.89
CA VAL A 81 12.62 1.30 9.46
C VAL A 81 13.25 -0.01 9.92
N ALA A 82 14.56 -0.19 9.73
CA ALA A 82 15.26 -1.41 10.16
C ALA A 82 15.13 -1.63 11.67
N LEU A 83 15.37 -0.58 12.48
CA LEU A 83 15.27 -0.65 13.94
C LEU A 83 13.84 -0.96 14.40
N MET A 84 12.84 -0.24 13.88
CA MET A 84 11.44 -0.47 14.27
C MET A 84 10.95 -1.85 13.81
N THR A 85 11.39 -2.31 12.64
CA THR A 85 11.11 -3.66 12.15
C THR A 85 11.72 -4.73 13.06
N PHE A 86 12.96 -4.57 13.45
CA PHE A 86 13.64 -5.49 14.36
C PHE A 86 12.93 -5.56 15.72
N LEU A 87 12.62 -4.40 16.30
CA LEU A 87 11.88 -4.31 17.56
C LEU A 87 10.49 -4.94 17.47
N ALA A 88 9.76 -4.71 16.38
CA ALA A 88 8.46 -5.34 16.14
C ALA A 88 8.55 -6.89 16.17
N GLY A 89 9.63 -7.47 15.62
CA GLY A 89 9.87 -8.91 15.65
C GLY A 89 10.11 -9.49 17.06
N LEU A 90 10.50 -8.65 18.02
CA LEU A 90 10.73 -9.06 19.42
C LEU A 90 9.46 -8.98 20.29
N MET A 91 8.36 -8.40 19.80
CA MET A 91 7.18 -8.14 20.62
C MET A 91 6.42 -9.43 20.96
N GLN A 92 5.92 -9.46 22.19
CA GLN A 92 5.19 -10.61 22.75
C GLN A 92 3.72 -10.28 23.04
N SER A 93 3.24 -9.10 22.65
CA SER A 93 1.83 -8.69 22.79
C SER A 93 1.37 -7.92 21.56
N VAL A 94 0.07 -8.02 21.25
CA VAL A 94 -0.53 -7.33 20.10
C VAL A 94 -0.40 -5.79 20.23
N PRO A 95 -0.69 -5.16 21.40
CA PRO A 95 -0.55 -3.71 21.52
C PRO A 95 0.87 -3.22 21.26
N SER A 96 1.90 -3.91 21.77
CA SER A 96 3.30 -3.54 21.53
C SER A 96 3.70 -3.75 20.08
N LEU A 97 3.26 -4.84 19.44
CA LEU A 97 3.48 -5.08 18.02
C LEU A 97 2.84 -3.97 17.17
N VAL A 98 1.59 -3.61 17.43
CA VAL A 98 0.86 -2.52 16.73
C VAL A 98 1.58 -1.18 16.91
N PHE A 99 2.07 -0.88 18.11
CA PHE A 99 2.83 0.33 18.39
C PHE A 99 4.12 0.41 17.54
N PHE A 100 4.93 -0.65 17.51
CA PHE A 100 6.13 -0.67 16.67
C PHE A 100 5.83 -0.69 15.18
N ARG A 101 4.70 -1.27 14.76
CA ARG A 101 4.22 -1.18 13.38
C ARG A 101 3.84 0.25 12.99
N LEU A 102 3.21 1.01 13.89
CA LEU A 102 2.94 2.44 13.68
C LEU A 102 4.25 3.23 13.49
N LEU A 103 5.22 3.05 14.40
CA LEU A 103 6.53 3.71 14.30
C LEU A 103 7.28 3.31 13.02
N GLN A 104 7.21 2.03 12.63
CA GLN A 104 7.77 1.54 11.36
C GLN A 104 7.12 2.24 10.16
N GLY A 105 5.79 2.43 10.19
CA GLY A 105 5.06 3.16 9.17
C GLY A 105 5.52 4.61 9.06
N LEU A 106 5.63 5.33 10.19
CA LEU A 106 6.15 6.70 10.22
C LEU A 106 7.55 6.79 9.59
N ALA A 107 8.44 5.87 9.94
CA ALA A 107 9.77 5.82 9.35
C ALA A 107 9.74 5.49 7.84
N LEU A 108 8.84 4.59 7.41
CA LEU A 108 8.73 4.18 6.01
C LEU A 108 8.29 5.33 5.08
N ALA A 109 7.53 6.29 5.59
CA ALA A 109 7.14 7.47 4.84
C ALA A 109 8.35 8.20 4.22
N THR A 110 9.52 8.18 4.87
CA THR A 110 10.78 8.73 4.33
C THR A 110 11.25 7.99 3.09
N ILE A 111 11.17 6.65 3.09
CA ILE A 111 11.59 5.81 1.97
C ILE A 111 10.65 6.01 0.77
N PHE A 112 9.34 6.03 1.00
CA PHE A 112 8.36 6.22 -0.07
C PHE A 112 8.45 7.61 -0.71
N SER A 113 8.75 8.65 0.08
CA SER A 113 8.87 10.02 -0.44
C SER A 113 10.21 10.27 -1.15
N THR A 114 11.29 9.55 -0.80
CA THR A 114 12.64 9.85 -1.30
C THR A 114 13.17 8.84 -2.31
N GLY A 115 12.84 7.56 -2.16
CA GLY A 115 13.49 6.47 -2.91
C GLY A 115 13.39 6.64 -4.42
N MET A 116 12.17 6.78 -4.96
CA MET A 116 11.97 6.96 -6.40
C MET A 116 12.52 8.31 -6.89
N ALA A 117 12.33 9.38 -6.13
CA ALA A 117 12.83 10.70 -6.48
C ALA A 117 14.37 10.73 -6.56
N MET A 118 15.05 10.05 -5.62
CA MET A 118 16.51 9.91 -5.61
C MET A 118 16.99 9.05 -6.79
N LEU A 119 16.29 7.95 -7.08
CA LEU A 119 16.62 7.06 -8.20
C LEU A 119 16.57 7.81 -9.54
N VAL A 120 15.52 8.60 -9.76
CA VAL A 120 15.35 9.41 -10.98
C VAL A 120 16.37 10.56 -11.05
N ALA A 121 16.64 11.21 -9.93
CA ALA A 121 17.58 12.34 -9.88
C ALA A 121 19.04 11.94 -10.09
N SER A 122 19.40 10.72 -9.70
CA SER A 122 20.79 10.20 -9.79
C SER A 122 21.15 9.65 -11.17
N HIS A 123 20.18 9.41 -12.08
CA HIS A 123 20.43 8.79 -13.38
C HIS A 123 20.13 9.75 -14.54
N ALA A 124 20.91 9.57 -15.62
CA ALA A 124 20.72 10.34 -16.85
C ALA A 124 19.29 10.16 -17.43
N PRO A 125 18.71 11.17 -18.10
CA PRO A 125 17.35 11.09 -18.64
C PRO A 125 17.06 9.86 -19.49
N LYS A 126 18.05 9.38 -20.26
CA LYS A 126 17.94 8.19 -21.11
C LYS A 126 17.82 6.88 -20.31
N GLU A 127 18.26 6.85 -19.07
CA GLU A 127 18.29 5.64 -18.23
C GLU A 127 17.14 5.59 -17.20
N ARG A 128 16.44 6.70 -17.00
CA ARG A 128 15.37 6.83 -15.99
C ARG A 128 14.26 5.78 -16.15
N GLY A 129 13.79 5.58 -17.37
CA GLY A 129 12.78 4.56 -17.66
C GLY A 129 13.22 3.15 -17.26
N ARG A 130 14.49 2.83 -17.53
CA ARG A 130 15.09 1.53 -17.21
C ARG A 130 15.18 1.30 -15.69
N VAL A 131 15.66 2.27 -14.93
CA VAL A 131 15.82 2.12 -13.47
C VAL A 131 14.49 2.12 -12.74
N ILE A 132 13.48 2.89 -13.22
CA ILE A 132 12.10 2.83 -12.74
C ILE A 132 11.52 1.45 -13.01
N GLY A 133 11.75 0.89 -14.19
CA GLY A 133 11.30 -0.46 -14.56
C GLY A 133 11.89 -1.54 -13.65
N TYR A 134 13.17 -1.48 -13.31
CA TYR A 134 13.77 -2.41 -12.35
C TYR A 134 13.20 -2.26 -10.93
N SER A 135 12.93 -1.04 -10.48
CA SER A 135 12.28 -0.81 -9.18
C SER A 135 10.87 -1.38 -9.13
N ALA A 136 10.11 -1.21 -10.22
CA ALA A 136 8.78 -1.83 -10.35
C ALA A 136 8.86 -3.37 -10.39
N ALA A 137 9.83 -3.93 -11.12
CA ALA A 137 10.06 -5.38 -11.15
C ALA A 137 10.41 -5.92 -9.76
N ALA A 138 11.29 -5.24 -9.01
CA ALA A 138 11.61 -5.61 -7.64
C ALA A 138 10.36 -5.61 -6.73
N THR A 139 9.48 -4.62 -6.89
CA THR A 139 8.20 -4.54 -6.18
C THR A 139 7.30 -5.74 -6.49
N TYR A 140 7.13 -6.09 -7.76
CA TYR A 140 6.30 -7.23 -8.15
C TYR A 140 6.91 -8.57 -7.72
N ILE A 141 8.23 -8.72 -7.81
CA ILE A 141 8.93 -9.92 -7.31
C ILE A 141 8.73 -10.05 -5.79
N GLY A 142 8.84 -8.94 -5.04
CA GLY A 142 8.56 -8.93 -3.59
C GLY A 142 7.13 -9.35 -3.27
N LEU A 143 6.13 -8.79 -3.98
CA LEU A 143 4.73 -9.16 -3.85
C LEU A 143 4.48 -10.65 -4.18
N SER A 144 5.18 -11.18 -5.20
CA SER A 144 5.02 -12.57 -5.64
C SER A 144 5.68 -13.57 -4.69
N LEU A 145 6.90 -13.27 -4.23
CA LEU A 145 7.64 -14.14 -3.33
C LEU A 145 7.15 -14.06 -1.88
N GLY A 146 6.52 -12.94 -1.49
CA GLY A 146 6.04 -12.73 -0.13
C GLY A 146 5.09 -13.81 0.37
N PRO A 147 4.01 -14.16 -0.33
CA PRO A 147 3.10 -15.21 0.10
C PRO A 147 3.78 -16.58 0.21
N ILE A 148 4.64 -16.96 -0.75
CA ILE A 148 5.32 -18.26 -0.73
C ILE A 148 6.34 -18.32 0.39
N LEU A 149 7.34 -17.43 0.35
CA LEU A 149 8.42 -17.44 1.34
C LEU A 149 7.88 -17.08 2.73
N GLY A 150 6.92 -16.15 2.80
CA GLY A 150 6.23 -15.79 4.03
C GLY A 150 5.47 -16.98 4.63
N GLY A 151 4.78 -17.76 3.79
CA GLY A 151 4.09 -18.99 4.20
C GLY A 151 5.06 -20.05 4.73
N LEU A 152 6.13 -20.34 3.96
CA LEU A 152 7.17 -21.30 4.37
C LEU A 152 7.88 -20.84 5.66
N ILE A 153 8.30 -19.58 5.73
CA ILE A 153 8.95 -19.03 6.92
C ILE A 153 8.00 -19.13 8.12
N THR A 154 6.74 -18.73 7.97
CA THR A 154 5.76 -18.73 9.06
C THR A 154 5.53 -20.15 9.57
N GLN A 155 5.44 -21.13 8.68
CA GLN A 155 5.12 -22.51 9.03
C GLN A 155 6.29 -23.26 9.69
N TYR A 156 7.52 -23.09 9.19
CA TYR A 156 8.66 -23.90 9.60
C TYR A 156 9.65 -23.17 10.52
N LEU A 157 9.76 -21.85 10.42
CA LEU A 157 10.77 -21.04 11.11
C LEU A 157 10.17 -19.99 12.05
N GLY A 158 8.85 -19.81 11.99
CA GLY A 158 8.13 -18.81 12.76
C GLY A 158 8.08 -17.42 12.08
N TRP A 159 6.93 -16.75 12.23
CA TRP A 159 6.64 -15.46 11.58
C TRP A 159 7.61 -14.32 11.96
N ARG A 160 8.23 -14.38 13.13
CA ARG A 160 9.19 -13.36 13.60
C ARG A 160 10.40 -13.24 12.69
N LEU A 161 10.81 -14.32 12.03
CA LEU A 161 11.93 -14.30 11.10
C LEU A 161 11.68 -13.38 9.89
N ILE A 162 10.42 -13.19 9.47
CA ILE A 162 10.05 -12.23 8.41
C ILE A 162 10.52 -10.82 8.81
N PHE A 163 10.30 -10.43 10.06
CA PHE A 163 10.73 -9.12 10.58
C PHE A 163 12.26 -9.02 10.64
N PHE A 164 12.94 -10.04 11.12
CA PHE A 164 14.40 -10.02 11.24
C PHE A 164 15.10 -9.98 9.88
N LEU A 165 14.64 -10.75 8.90
CA LEU A 165 15.15 -10.71 7.53
C LEU A 165 14.92 -9.33 6.88
N SER A 166 13.72 -8.78 7.08
CA SER A 166 13.40 -7.44 6.56
C SER A 166 14.24 -6.36 7.22
N ALA A 167 14.48 -6.44 8.53
CA ALA A 167 15.36 -5.52 9.25
C ALA A 167 16.80 -5.60 8.73
N ALA A 168 17.34 -6.82 8.58
CA ALA A 168 18.70 -7.03 8.04
C ALA A 168 18.85 -6.46 6.62
N ALA A 169 17.89 -6.69 5.74
CA ALA A 169 17.93 -6.15 4.39
C ALA A 169 17.86 -4.61 4.37
N ASN A 170 17.04 -3.99 5.24
CA ASN A 170 16.99 -2.55 5.38
C ASN A 170 18.31 -1.98 5.96
N ILE A 171 18.98 -2.67 6.88
CA ILE A 171 20.32 -2.28 7.33
C ILE A 171 21.31 -2.28 6.16
N VAL A 172 21.32 -3.32 5.32
CA VAL A 172 22.17 -3.36 4.12
C VAL A 172 21.88 -2.20 3.20
N SER A 173 20.59 -1.90 2.93
CA SER A 173 20.20 -0.74 2.12
C SER A 173 20.70 0.58 2.71
N ALA A 174 20.54 0.78 4.03
CA ALA A 174 21.02 1.96 4.73
C ALA A 174 22.54 2.12 4.64
N LEU A 175 23.30 1.04 4.87
CA LEU A 175 24.76 1.05 4.77
C LEU A 175 25.26 1.39 3.36
N VAL A 176 24.55 0.91 2.33
CA VAL A 176 24.85 1.26 0.93
C VAL A 176 24.53 2.73 0.67
N ALA A 177 23.39 3.24 1.15
CA ALA A 177 22.99 4.64 0.99
C ALA A 177 23.94 5.61 1.71
N LEU A 178 24.43 5.24 2.90
CA LEU A 178 25.42 6.04 3.65
C LEU A 178 26.77 6.17 2.93
N ARG A 179 27.16 5.19 2.09
CA ARG A 179 28.39 5.23 1.29
C ARG A 179 28.28 6.09 0.03
N VAL A 180 27.12 6.65 -0.26
CA VAL A 180 26.93 7.61 -1.34
C VAL A 180 27.46 8.97 -0.90
N LYS A 181 28.25 9.63 -1.75
CA LYS A 181 28.83 10.96 -1.44
C LYS A 181 27.95 12.11 -1.93
N GLY A 182 27.20 11.90 -3.03
CA GLY A 182 26.29 12.87 -3.60
C GLY A 182 25.06 13.11 -2.73
N GLU A 183 24.46 14.29 -2.86
CA GLU A 183 23.18 14.64 -2.27
C GLU A 183 22.27 15.24 -3.33
N TRP A 184 20.98 14.94 -3.28
CA TRP A 184 19.99 15.44 -4.21
C TRP A 184 18.92 16.22 -3.46
N TYR A 185 18.72 17.43 -3.90
CA TYR A 185 17.73 18.35 -3.35
C TYR A 185 16.60 18.57 -4.34
N GLY A 186 15.44 18.93 -3.85
CA GLY A 186 14.38 19.51 -4.65
C GLY A 186 14.43 21.04 -4.62
N GLU A 187 13.28 21.68 -4.56
CA GLU A 187 13.18 23.13 -4.47
C GLU A 187 13.47 23.60 -3.03
N ARG A 188 14.71 24.07 -2.79
CA ARG A 188 15.17 24.47 -1.44
C ARG A 188 14.56 25.78 -0.94
N ASN A 189 14.26 26.71 -1.84
CA ASN A 189 13.97 28.10 -1.49
C ASN A 189 12.53 28.37 -1.03
N GLY A 190 11.63 27.38 -1.11
CA GLY A 190 10.21 27.57 -0.79
C GLY A 190 9.86 27.48 0.71
N GLY A 191 10.82 27.13 1.58
CA GLY A 191 10.52 26.91 3.02
C GLY A 191 9.67 25.68 3.29
N MET A 192 9.30 25.49 4.56
CA MET A 192 8.45 24.41 5.05
C MET A 192 7.09 24.97 5.43
N ASP A 193 6.04 24.41 4.87
CA ASP A 193 4.67 24.70 5.27
C ASP A 193 4.31 23.88 6.53
N TYR A 194 4.64 24.44 7.70
CA TYR A 194 4.39 23.76 8.98
C TYR A 194 2.90 23.58 9.26
N LEU A 195 2.06 24.55 8.88
CA LEU A 195 0.62 24.48 9.09
C LEU A 195 0.01 23.38 8.20
N GLY A 196 0.37 23.35 6.92
CA GLY A 196 -0.04 22.29 6.01
C GLY A 196 0.44 20.90 6.49
N CYS A 197 1.66 20.79 6.99
CA CYS A 197 2.15 19.53 7.58
C CYS A 197 1.27 19.03 8.73
N VAL A 198 0.95 19.93 9.70
CA VAL A 198 0.12 19.56 10.86
C VAL A 198 -1.30 19.20 10.40
N LEU A 199 -1.91 20.03 9.55
CA LEU A 199 -3.26 19.78 9.03
C LEU A 199 -3.35 18.44 8.27
N TYR A 200 -2.40 18.16 7.37
CA TYR A 200 -2.36 16.90 6.62
C TYR A 200 -2.18 15.69 7.53
N SER A 201 -1.19 15.74 8.44
CA SER A 201 -0.88 14.63 9.34
C SER A 201 -2.03 14.36 10.32
N ALA A 202 -2.63 15.41 10.89
CA ALA A 202 -3.78 15.28 11.77
C ALA A 202 -5.02 14.79 11.01
N ALA A 203 -5.33 15.37 9.86
CA ALA A 203 -6.47 14.96 9.03
C ALA A 203 -6.38 13.49 8.61
N SER A 204 -5.25 13.07 8.02
CA SER A 204 -5.05 11.70 7.56
C SER A 204 -5.11 10.69 8.70
N THR A 205 -4.47 11.00 9.85
CA THR A 205 -4.50 10.16 11.05
C THR A 205 -5.92 10.05 11.59
N MET A 206 -6.63 11.16 11.77
CA MET A 206 -7.99 11.17 12.30
C MET A 206 -8.99 10.47 11.38
N ILE A 207 -8.88 10.63 10.07
CA ILE A 207 -9.73 9.92 9.11
C ILE A 207 -9.50 8.41 9.20
N LEU A 208 -8.25 7.96 9.08
CA LEU A 208 -7.95 6.53 9.02
C LEU A 208 -8.18 5.83 10.36
N TYR A 209 -7.74 6.45 11.46
CA TYR A 209 -7.96 5.90 12.81
C TYR A 209 -9.44 5.93 13.18
N GLY A 210 -10.10 7.07 12.98
CA GLY A 210 -11.53 7.23 13.24
C GLY A 210 -12.40 6.27 12.44
N LEU A 211 -12.03 6.01 11.16
CA LEU A 211 -12.71 5.01 10.33
C LEU A 211 -12.47 3.59 10.86
N SER A 212 -11.22 3.22 11.17
CA SER A 212 -10.87 1.88 11.64
C SER A 212 -11.53 1.54 12.99
N ALA A 213 -11.64 2.53 13.89
CA ALA A 213 -12.22 2.37 15.22
C ALA A 213 -13.68 2.87 15.32
N TYR A 214 -14.33 3.19 14.21
CA TYR A 214 -15.65 3.84 14.15
C TYR A 214 -16.75 3.12 14.97
N ALA A 215 -16.71 1.79 14.98
CA ALA A 215 -17.65 0.95 15.72
C ALA A 215 -17.27 0.74 17.19
N SER A 216 -16.00 0.95 17.58
CA SER A 216 -15.50 0.64 18.92
C SER A 216 -15.99 1.61 19.97
N HIS A 217 -16.08 2.91 19.64
CA HIS A 217 -16.54 3.96 20.56
C HIS A 217 -17.25 5.10 19.81
N PRO A 218 -18.35 5.66 20.37
CA PRO A 218 -19.08 6.78 19.75
C PRO A 218 -18.20 8.00 19.44
N VAL A 219 -17.17 8.25 20.26
CA VAL A 219 -16.20 9.36 20.07
C VAL A 219 -15.45 9.22 18.73
N MET A 220 -15.21 8.01 18.24
CA MET A 220 -14.48 7.78 17.00
C MET A 220 -15.20 8.33 15.75
N ARG A 221 -16.53 8.46 15.83
CA ARG A 221 -17.31 9.13 14.78
C ARG A 221 -16.96 10.61 14.69
N TYR A 222 -16.84 11.28 15.82
CA TYR A 222 -16.41 12.69 15.86
C TYR A 222 -14.95 12.85 15.41
N VAL A 223 -14.08 11.90 15.76
CA VAL A 223 -12.69 11.87 15.26
C VAL A 223 -12.67 11.77 13.73
N PHE A 224 -13.46 10.86 13.13
CA PHE A 224 -13.54 10.71 11.69
C PHE A 224 -14.04 11.99 10.99
N PHE A 225 -15.17 12.55 11.44
CA PHE A 225 -15.71 13.78 10.85
C PHE A 225 -14.82 15.00 11.11
N GLY A 226 -14.18 15.08 12.26
CA GLY A 226 -13.17 16.10 12.57
C GLY A 226 -11.97 16.01 11.61
N GLY A 227 -11.54 14.79 11.29
CA GLY A 227 -10.51 14.55 10.28
C GLY A 227 -10.90 15.05 8.88
N LEU A 228 -12.16 14.85 8.47
CA LEU A 228 -12.66 15.39 7.19
C LEU A 228 -12.70 16.92 7.17
N LEU A 229 -13.04 17.55 8.28
CA LEU A 229 -12.98 19.01 8.41
C LEU A 229 -11.55 19.52 8.33
N LEU A 230 -10.60 18.84 8.99
CA LEU A 230 -9.17 19.18 8.88
C LEU A 230 -8.63 18.97 7.47
N LEU A 231 -9.10 17.95 6.74
CA LEU A 231 -8.73 17.76 5.34
C LEU A 231 -9.24 18.91 4.46
N ALA A 232 -10.47 19.37 4.69
CA ALA A 232 -11.00 20.54 4.00
C ALA A 232 -10.20 21.80 4.33
N ALA A 233 -9.83 22.00 5.60
CA ALA A 233 -8.96 23.09 6.04
C ALA A 233 -7.57 23.00 5.40
N PHE A 234 -6.98 21.80 5.30
CA PHE A 234 -5.71 21.57 4.60
C PHE A 234 -5.81 21.98 3.13
N VAL A 235 -6.84 21.52 2.40
CA VAL A 235 -7.01 21.89 0.99
C VAL A 235 -7.16 23.41 0.83
N TYR A 236 -7.94 24.05 1.69
CA TYR A 236 -8.11 25.51 1.67
C TYR A 236 -6.79 26.24 1.94
N GLU A 237 -6.00 25.77 2.89
CA GLU A 237 -4.68 26.31 3.20
C GLU A 237 -3.72 26.16 2.02
N GLN A 238 -3.65 24.96 1.39
CA GLN A 238 -2.77 24.69 0.25
C GLN A 238 -3.09 25.58 -0.98
N LEU A 239 -4.34 26.02 -1.14
CA LEU A 239 -4.72 26.97 -2.20
C LEU A 239 -4.17 28.39 -1.95
N ARG A 240 -3.77 28.70 -0.72
CA ARG A 240 -3.29 30.03 -0.28
C ARG A 240 -1.82 30.07 0.12
N ALA A 241 -1.23 28.91 0.40
CA ALA A 241 0.15 28.80 0.84
C ALA A 241 1.12 29.33 -0.22
N LYS A 242 2.13 30.08 0.23
CA LYS A 242 3.21 30.56 -0.65
C LYS A 242 4.12 29.43 -1.16
N ALA A 243 4.27 28.37 -0.37
CA ALA A 243 5.07 27.20 -0.69
C ALA A 243 4.28 25.95 -0.31
N PRO A 244 3.24 25.58 -1.08
CA PRO A 244 2.35 24.48 -0.74
C PRO A 244 3.09 23.13 -0.72
N LEU A 245 2.66 22.21 0.15
CA LEU A 245 3.16 20.83 0.17
C LEU A 245 2.74 20.06 -1.09
N ILE A 246 1.55 20.36 -1.59
CA ILE A 246 0.96 19.74 -2.77
C ILE A 246 0.54 20.86 -3.73
N ASP A 247 1.07 20.84 -4.94
CA ASP A 247 0.61 21.75 -5.98
C ASP A 247 -0.77 21.34 -6.49
N ILE A 248 -1.81 21.95 -5.89
CA ILE A 248 -3.22 21.68 -6.23
C ILE A 248 -3.53 22.12 -7.67
N SER A 249 -2.73 23.01 -8.28
CA SER A 249 -2.97 23.46 -9.66
C SER A 249 -2.91 22.31 -10.68
N LEU A 250 -2.13 21.26 -10.41
CA LEU A 250 -2.05 20.07 -11.25
C LEU A 250 -3.40 19.33 -11.36
N PHE A 251 -4.25 19.42 -10.34
CA PHE A 251 -5.59 18.81 -10.35
C PHE A 251 -6.60 19.55 -11.22
N ARG A 252 -6.25 20.71 -11.78
CA ARG A 252 -7.06 21.37 -12.82
C ARG A 252 -7.07 20.57 -14.14
N SER A 253 -6.03 19.76 -14.38
CA SER A 253 -6.04 18.77 -15.47
C SER A 253 -6.98 17.63 -15.10
N THR A 254 -8.07 17.47 -15.84
CA THR A 254 -9.04 16.38 -15.63
C THR A 254 -8.37 15.00 -15.74
N ILE A 255 -7.41 14.85 -16.68
CA ILE A 255 -6.65 13.61 -16.85
C ILE A 255 -5.85 13.30 -15.58
N PHE A 256 -5.13 14.30 -15.05
CA PHE A 256 -4.35 14.13 -13.83
C PHE A 256 -5.23 13.81 -12.61
N ALA A 257 -6.29 14.60 -12.39
CA ALA A 257 -7.18 14.45 -11.26
C ALA A 257 -7.91 13.08 -11.28
N MET A 258 -8.51 12.72 -12.40
CA MET A 258 -9.29 11.48 -12.51
C MET A 258 -8.39 10.23 -12.52
N SER A 259 -7.18 10.31 -13.06
CA SER A 259 -6.23 9.19 -12.99
C SER A 259 -5.72 8.94 -11.58
N ASN A 260 -5.48 10.01 -10.80
CA ASN A 260 -5.11 9.90 -9.38
C ASN A 260 -6.28 9.37 -8.54
N LEU A 261 -7.51 9.83 -8.79
CA LEU A 261 -8.72 9.32 -8.15
C LEU A 261 -8.94 7.83 -8.48
N ALA A 262 -8.77 7.43 -9.74
CA ALA A 262 -8.87 6.03 -10.15
C ALA A 262 -7.79 5.17 -9.45
N ALA A 263 -6.55 5.68 -9.28
CA ALA A 263 -5.52 5.00 -8.52
C ALA A 263 -5.93 4.83 -7.04
N LEU A 264 -6.39 5.89 -6.39
CA LEU A 264 -6.87 5.84 -4.99
C LEU A 264 -7.95 4.76 -4.82
N LEU A 265 -8.99 4.78 -5.68
CA LEU A 265 -10.11 3.83 -5.62
C LEU A 265 -9.68 2.39 -5.94
N ASN A 266 -8.77 2.20 -6.91
CA ASN A 266 -8.25 0.87 -7.22
C ASN A 266 -7.48 0.26 -6.05
N TYR A 267 -6.53 1.02 -5.45
CA TYR A 267 -5.77 0.53 -4.30
C TYR A 267 -6.65 0.37 -3.06
N SER A 268 -7.71 1.18 -2.90
CA SER A 268 -8.71 1.00 -1.84
C SER A 268 -9.52 -0.29 -2.03
N ALA A 269 -9.76 -0.72 -3.26
CA ALA A 269 -10.50 -1.93 -3.56
C ALA A 269 -9.64 -3.20 -3.51
N THR A 270 -8.34 -3.12 -3.82
CA THR A 270 -7.52 -4.32 -4.10
C THR A 270 -6.57 -4.71 -2.97
N PHE A 271 -6.14 -3.77 -2.11
CA PHE A 271 -5.07 -4.04 -1.15
C PHE A 271 -5.45 -5.10 -0.11
N ALA A 272 -6.66 -5.04 0.42
CA ALA A 272 -7.12 -5.95 1.47
C ALA A 272 -7.42 -7.39 0.98
N ILE A 273 -7.45 -7.63 -0.34
CA ILE A 273 -7.73 -8.96 -0.89
C ILE A 273 -6.80 -10.01 -0.28
N SER A 274 -5.50 -9.74 -0.24
CA SER A 274 -4.51 -10.68 0.32
C SER A 274 -4.75 -10.97 1.80
N PHE A 275 -5.13 -9.96 2.59
CA PHE A 275 -5.45 -10.13 4.01
C PHE A 275 -6.71 -11.01 4.18
N LEU A 276 -7.79 -10.67 3.51
CA LEU A 276 -9.07 -11.38 3.61
C LEU A 276 -8.98 -12.83 3.13
N LEU A 277 -8.27 -13.05 2.03
CA LEU A 277 -8.09 -14.40 1.49
C LEU A 277 -7.13 -15.23 2.36
N SER A 278 -6.17 -14.62 3.04
CA SER A 278 -5.36 -15.32 4.05
C SER A 278 -6.24 -15.86 5.18
N LEU A 279 -7.17 -15.02 5.71
CA LEU A 279 -8.13 -15.47 6.73
C LEU A 279 -9.05 -16.57 6.20
N TYR A 280 -9.60 -16.39 5.00
CA TYR A 280 -10.47 -17.39 4.38
C TYR A 280 -9.77 -18.74 4.18
N LEU A 281 -8.59 -18.73 3.54
CA LEU A 281 -7.87 -19.97 3.23
C LEU A 281 -7.41 -20.72 4.50
N GLN A 282 -6.92 -19.99 5.50
CA GLN A 282 -6.36 -20.63 6.69
C GLN A 282 -7.41 -20.93 7.76
N LEU A 283 -8.31 -19.99 8.09
CA LEU A 283 -9.28 -20.18 9.19
C LEU A 283 -10.55 -20.91 8.72
N ILE A 284 -11.08 -20.59 7.52
CA ILE A 284 -12.34 -21.17 7.05
C ILE A 284 -12.08 -22.47 6.28
N ARG A 285 -11.06 -22.51 5.42
CA ARG A 285 -10.72 -23.69 4.60
C ARG A 285 -9.71 -24.63 5.27
N GLY A 286 -9.06 -24.21 6.37
CA GLY A 286 -8.13 -25.04 7.15
C GLY A 286 -6.80 -25.32 6.43
N PHE A 287 -6.42 -24.54 5.41
CA PHE A 287 -5.12 -24.70 4.76
C PHE A 287 -4.00 -24.19 5.66
N ASP A 288 -2.83 -24.81 5.55
CA ASP A 288 -1.62 -24.29 6.17
C ASP A 288 -1.13 -23.01 5.46
N ALA A 289 -0.25 -22.25 6.13
CA ALA A 289 0.26 -20.99 5.64
C ALA A 289 1.02 -21.14 4.29
N SER A 290 1.70 -22.27 4.09
CA SER A 290 2.43 -22.54 2.85
C SER A 290 1.49 -22.73 1.67
N THR A 291 0.45 -23.57 1.83
CA THR A 291 -0.57 -23.83 0.80
C THR A 291 -1.37 -22.56 0.50
N ALA A 292 -1.77 -21.79 1.53
CA ALA A 292 -2.43 -20.51 1.34
C ALA A 292 -1.55 -19.52 0.55
N GLY A 293 -0.24 -19.48 0.84
CA GLY A 293 0.75 -18.67 0.13
C GLY A 293 0.86 -19.01 -1.36
N LEU A 294 0.77 -20.29 -1.72
CA LEU A 294 0.77 -20.74 -3.13
C LEU A 294 -0.44 -20.21 -3.91
N PHE A 295 -1.64 -20.26 -3.32
CA PHE A 295 -2.83 -19.67 -3.95
C PHE A 295 -2.69 -18.15 -4.12
N MET A 296 -2.18 -17.47 -3.11
CA MET A 296 -2.04 -16.01 -3.12
C MET A 296 -0.95 -15.49 -4.07
N LEU A 297 -0.02 -16.37 -4.52
CA LEU A 297 0.95 -16.06 -5.58
C LEU A 297 0.27 -15.77 -6.93
N LEU A 298 -0.87 -16.42 -7.23
CA LEU A 298 -1.49 -16.39 -8.55
C LEU A 298 -1.79 -14.96 -9.03
N GLN A 299 -2.24 -14.08 -8.14
CA GLN A 299 -2.53 -12.68 -8.48
C GLN A 299 -1.27 -11.89 -8.86
N PRO A 300 -0.22 -11.77 -8.02
CA PRO A 300 0.98 -11.01 -8.37
C PRO A 300 1.78 -11.65 -9.51
N MET A 301 1.69 -12.95 -9.71
CA MET A 301 2.27 -13.63 -10.86
C MET A 301 1.66 -13.11 -12.17
N MET A 302 0.33 -13.03 -12.26
CA MET A 302 -0.34 -12.47 -13.43
C MET A 302 -0.01 -10.99 -13.62
N MET A 303 0.10 -10.22 -12.53
CA MET A 303 0.54 -8.83 -12.60
C MET A 303 1.93 -8.71 -13.22
N ALA A 304 2.89 -9.52 -12.79
CA ALA A 304 4.25 -9.51 -13.31
C ALA A 304 4.32 -9.90 -14.79
N LEU A 305 3.59 -10.94 -15.18
CA LEU A 305 3.58 -11.46 -16.56
C LEU A 305 2.91 -10.50 -17.54
N LEU A 306 1.79 -9.87 -17.16
CA LEU A 306 0.97 -9.08 -18.06
C LEU A 306 1.26 -7.57 -18.04
N SER A 307 1.96 -7.05 -17.02
CA SER A 307 2.28 -5.61 -16.96
C SER A 307 3.06 -5.08 -18.17
N PRO A 308 4.07 -5.79 -18.72
CA PRO A 308 4.74 -5.32 -19.94
C PRO A 308 3.81 -5.27 -21.15
N LEU A 309 2.92 -6.26 -21.29
CA LEU A 309 1.93 -6.30 -22.36
C LEU A 309 0.92 -5.13 -22.22
N ALA A 310 0.43 -4.89 -21.01
CA ALA A 310 -0.47 -3.78 -20.73
C ALA A 310 0.19 -2.41 -21.00
N GLY A 311 1.47 -2.26 -20.68
CA GLY A 311 2.26 -1.07 -21.00
C GLY A 311 2.32 -0.83 -22.51
N THR A 312 2.74 -1.84 -23.30
CA THR A 312 2.83 -1.72 -24.76
C THR A 312 1.47 -1.51 -25.42
N LEU A 313 0.38 -2.05 -24.83
CA LEU A 313 -0.97 -1.83 -25.33
C LEU A 313 -1.42 -0.38 -25.09
N SER A 314 -1.04 0.21 -23.95
CA SER A 314 -1.35 1.61 -23.63
C SER A 314 -0.56 2.62 -24.48
N ASP A 315 0.55 2.20 -25.11
CA ASP A 315 1.29 3.03 -26.04
C ASP A 315 0.61 3.09 -27.42
N LYS A 316 -0.13 2.01 -27.79
CA LYS A 316 -0.83 1.88 -29.08
C LYS A 316 -2.29 2.31 -29.04
N HIS A 317 -2.93 2.22 -27.89
CA HIS A 317 -4.35 2.55 -27.69
C HIS A 317 -4.48 3.60 -26.60
N GLU A 318 -5.65 4.23 -26.52
CA GLU A 318 -5.93 5.19 -25.44
C GLU A 318 -5.73 4.55 -24.04
N PRO A 319 -4.82 5.07 -23.22
CA PRO A 319 -4.58 4.56 -21.86
C PRO A 319 -5.86 4.50 -21.02
N ARG A 320 -6.83 5.39 -21.30
CA ARG A 320 -8.15 5.42 -20.68
C ARG A 320 -8.90 4.10 -20.84
N LEU A 321 -9.00 3.60 -22.07
CA LEU A 321 -9.76 2.39 -22.37
C LEU A 321 -9.10 1.15 -21.76
N VAL A 322 -7.78 1.04 -21.90
CA VAL A 322 -6.99 -0.08 -21.36
C VAL A 322 -7.10 -0.14 -19.82
N ALA A 323 -6.89 1.02 -19.15
CA ALA A 323 -6.97 1.08 -17.70
C ALA A 323 -8.39 0.83 -17.19
N SER A 324 -9.42 1.37 -17.85
CA SER A 324 -10.82 1.16 -17.45
C SER A 324 -11.27 -0.29 -17.62
N ALA A 325 -10.85 -0.94 -18.73
CA ALA A 325 -11.09 -2.37 -18.95
C ALA A 325 -10.40 -3.22 -17.87
N GLY A 326 -9.12 -2.93 -17.56
CA GLY A 326 -8.39 -3.61 -16.48
C GLY A 326 -9.09 -3.46 -15.14
N MET A 327 -9.55 -2.26 -14.81
CA MET A 327 -10.26 -2.02 -13.56
C MET A 327 -11.63 -2.68 -13.52
N ALA A 328 -12.37 -2.76 -14.65
CA ALA A 328 -13.62 -3.50 -14.75
C ALA A 328 -13.41 -5.02 -14.53
N ILE A 329 -12.37 -5.59 -15.13
CA ILE A 329 -11.96 -6.99 -14.89
C ILE A 329 -11.70 -7.20 -13.39
N THR A 330 -10.95 -6.30 -12.75
CA THR A 330 -10.69 -6.35 -11.31
C THR A 330 -11.99 -6.29 -10.49
N ALA A 331 -12.92 -5.39 -10.83
CA ALA A 331 -14.21 -5.25 -10.14
C ALA A 331 -15.04 -6.53 -10.22
N ILE A 332 -15.11 -7.16 -11.40
CA ILE A 332 -15.81 -8.43 -11.61
C ILE A 332 -15.17 -9.54 -10.77
N GLY A 333 -13.84 -9.62 -10.75
CA GLY A 333 -13.12 -10.61 -9.94
C GLY A 333 -13.36 -10.42 -8.44
N ILE A 334 -13.30 -9.19 -7.94
CA ILE A 334 -13.60 -8.87 -6.52
C ILE A 334 -15.05 -9.23 -6.20
N PHE A 335 -16.00 -8.93 -7.10
CA PHE A 335 -17.39 -9.33 -6.93
C PHE A 335 -17.53 -10.85 -6.90
N GLY A 336 -16.75 -11.60 -7.69
CA GLY A 336 -16.70 -13.06 -7.62
C GLY A 336 -16.33 -13.59 -6.23
N PHE A 337 -15.41 -12.93 -5.52
CA PHE A 337 -15.08 -13.28 -4.13
C PHE A 337 -16.20 -12.96 -3.13
N SER A 338 -17.19 -12.17 -3.47
CA SER A 338 -18.36 -11.97 -2.59
C SER A 338 -19.27 -13.19 -2.47
N PHE A 339 -19.05 -14.23 -3.26
CA PHE A 339 -19.77 -15.51 -3.24
C PHE A 339 -18.95 -16.64 -2.58
N LEU A 340 -17.82 -16.31 -1.93
CA LEU A 340 -17.04 -17.30 -1.18
C LEU A 340 -17.92 -18.04 -0.19
N ASP A 341 -17.79 -19.37 -0.16
CA ASP A 341 -18.41 -20.24 0.83
C ASP A 341 -17.41 -21.30 1.32
N THR A 342 -17.84 -22.15 2.24
CA THR A 342 -17.01 -23.20 2.82
C THR A 342 -16.70 -24.34 1.83
N GLN A 343 -17.42 -24.45 0.71
CA GLN A 343 -17.32 -25.54 -0.27
C GLN A 343 -16.86 -25.09 -1.65
N MET A 344 -16.64 -23.78 -1.88
CA MET A 344 -16.25 -23.26 -3.18
C MET A 344 -15.03 -24.01 -3.74
N PRO A 345 -15.10 -24.52 -4.99
CA PRO A 345 -13.98 -25.22 -5.60
C PRO A 345 -12.72 -24.36 -5.64
N MET A 346 -11.59 -24.87 -5.19
CA MET A 346 -10.33 -24.11 -5.13
C MET A 346 -9.83 -23.69 -6.50
N VAL A 347 -10.18 -24.43 -7.56
CA VAL A 347 -9.91 -24.04 -8.95
C VAL A 347 -10.60 -22.72 -9.30
N LEU A 348 -11.83 -22.50 -8.82
CA LEU A 348 -12.56 -21.26 -9.03
C LEU A 348 -11.93 -20.11 -8.25
N VAL A 349 -11.55 -20.34 -6.98
CA VAL A 349 -10.81 -19.36 -6.16
C VAL A 349 -9.50 -18.94 -6.86
N GLY A 350 -8.72 -19.91 -7.34
CA GLY A 350 -7.50 -19.67 -8.11
C GLY A 350 -7.77 -18.92 -9.42
N GLY A 351 -8.82 -19.29 -10.15
CA GLY A 351 -9.25 -18.60 -11.37
C GLY A 351 -9.60 -17.12 -11.13
N ILE A 352 -10.29 -16.82 -10.03
CA ILE A 352 -10.60 -15.43 -9.65
C ILE A 352 -9.31 -14.65 -9.32
N PHE A 353 -8.35 -15.25 -8.63
CA PHE A 353 -7.04 -14.60 -8.38
C PHE A 353 -6.32 -14.25 -9.67
N LEU A 354 -6.26 -15.18 -10.65
CA LEU A 354 -5.66 -14.93 -11.96
C LEU A 354 -6.39 -13.79 -12.69
N PHE A 355 -7.71 -13.78 -12.62
CA PHE A 355 -8.55 -12.77 -13.24
C PHE A 355 -8.32 -11.37 -12.65
N ILE A 356 -8.28 -11.25 -11.31
CA ILE A 356 -7.97 -9.99 -10.63
C ILE A 356 -6.54 -9.53 -10.94
N GLY A 357 -5.55 -10.45 -10.97
CA GLY A 357 -4.17 -10.12 -11.33
C GLY A 357 -4.04 -9.59 -12.75
N THR A 358 -4.78 -10.17 -13.69
CA THR A 358 -4.90 -9.68 -15.08
C THR A 358 -5.47 -8.26 -15.10
N GLY A 359 -6.61 -8.03 -14.44
CA GLY A 359 -7.24 -6.71 -14.37
C GLY A 359 -6.31 -5.65 -13.77
N PHE A 360 -5.61 -5.96 -12.69
CA PHE A 360 -4.68 -5.04 -12.05
C PHE A 360 -3.49 -4.69 -12.96
N ALA A 361 -2.93 -5.65 -13.71
CA ALA A 361 -1.86 -5.40 -14.68
C ALA A 361 -2.30 -4.41 -15.75
N PHE A 362 -3.50 -4.60 -16.30
CA PHE A 362 -4.07 -3.71 -17.33
C PHE A 362 -4.53 -2.36 -16.80
N PHE A 363 -4.66 -2.19 -15.47
CA PHE A 363 -4.91 -0.90 -14.85
C PHE A 363 -3.63 -0.15 -14.50
N SER A 364 -2.69 -0.77 -13.78
CA SER A 364 -1.60 -0.09 -13.09
C SER A 364 -0.63 0.64 -14.02
N SER A 365 -0.14 -0.05 -15.06
CA SER A 365 0.81 0.53 -16.01
C SER A 365 0.18 1.62 -16.89
N PRO A 366 -0.98 1.41 -17.54
CA PRO A 366 -1.64 2.45 -18.33
C PRO A 366 -2.07 3.67 -17.52
N ASN A 367 -2.50 3.47 -16.27
CA ASN A 367 -2.86 4.59 -15.41
C ASN A 367 -1.64 5.45 -15.00
N SER A 368 -0.51 4.81 -14.72
CA SER A 368 0.75 5.51 -14.45
C SER A 368 1.21 6.32 -15.66
N ASN A 369 1.12 5.74 -16.87
CA ASN A 369 1.41 6.44 -18.14
C ASN A 369 0.49 7.66 -18.34
N ALA A 370 -0.80 7.54 -18.00
CA ALA A 370 -1.75 8.65 -18.10
C ALA A 370 -1.40 9.79 -17.15
N ILE A 371 -1.03 9.49 -15.89
CA ILE A 371 -0.61 10.49 -14.89
C ILE A 371 0.65 11.22 -15.36
N MET A 372 1.67 10.46 -15.80
CA MET A 372 2.93 11.06 -16.26
C MET A 372 2.74 11.87 -17.54
N GLY A 373 1.91 11.40 -18.47
CA GLY A 373 1.62 12.11 -19.72
C GLY A 373 0.72 13.35 -19.55
N ALA A 374 0.10 13.52 -18.39
CA ALA A 374 -0.76 14.67 -18.08
C ALA A 374 0.01 15.90 -17.57
N VAL A 375 1.32 15.78 -17.35
CA VAL A 375 2.16 16.85 -16.78
C VAL A 375 3.41 17.07 -17.62
N GLU A 376 3.95 18.29 -17.57
CA GLU A 376 5.24 18.59 -18.20
C GLU A 376 6.40 17.82 -17.53
N PRO A 377 7.49 17.52 -18.26
CA PRO A 377 8.64 16.75 -17.72
C PRO A 377 9.22 17.29 -16.41
N ARG A 378 9.17 18.60 -16.19
CA ARG A 378 9.62 19.23 -14.94
C ARG A 378 8.81 18.81 -13.71
N PHE A 379 7.55 18.38 -13.89
CA PHE A 379 6.65 17.95 -12.81
C PHE A 379 6.59 16.43 -12.63
N TYR A 380 7.36 15.62 -13.38
CA TYR A 380 7.33 14.15 -13.24
C TYR A 380 7.59 13.67 -11.81
N GLY A 381 8.47 14.34 -11.07
CA GLY A 381 8.74 14.01 -9.66
C GLY A 381 7.50 14.20 -8.77
N VAL A 382 6.81 15.34 -8.96
CA VAL A 382 5.58 15.65 -8.21
C VAL A 382 4.46 14.67 -8.57
N ALA A 383 4.30 14.36 -9.87
CA ALA A 383 3.28 13.44 -10.34
C ALA A 383 3.50 12.01 -9.81
N SER A 384 4.75 11.54 -9.78
CA SER A 384 5.13 10.25 -9.20
C SER A 384 4.90 10.19 -7.69
N SER A 385 5.22 11.28 -6.98
CA SER A 385 4.96 11.38 -5.54
C SER A 385 3.46 11.36 -5.26
N MET A 386 2.66 12.09 -6.06
CA MET A 386 1.20 12.11 -5.90
C MET A 386 0.58 10.72 -6.14
N LEU A 387 1.02 9.99 -7.19
CA LEU A 387 0.61 8.61 -7.40
C LEU A 387 0.94 7.72 -6.19
N SER A 388 2.10 7.93 -5.58
CA SER A 388 2.49 7.19 -4.37
C SER A 388 1.59 7.54 -3.17
N VAL A 389 1.23 8.83 -2.99
CA VAL A 389 0.25 9.26 -1.98
C VAL A 389 -1.09 8.57 -2.21
N MET A 390 -1.63 8.60 -3.44
CA MET A 390 -2.90 7.96 -3.76
C MET A 390 -2.87 6.45 -3.51
N ARG A 391 -1.76 5.80 -3.86
CA ARG A 391 -1.57 4.37 -3.64
C ARG A 391 -1.57 4.02 -2.14
N ILE A 392 -0.73 4.67 -1.34
CA ILE A 392 -0.60 4.35 0.09
C ILE A 392 -1.86 4.74 0.85
N SER A 393 -2.47 5.89 0.53
CA SER A 393 -3.75 6.30 1.11
C SER A 393 -4.88 5.31 0.76
N GLY A 394 -4.93 4.85 -0.50
CA GLY A 394 -5.89 3.81 -0.90
C GLY A 394 -5.70 2.51 -0.12
N GLN A 395 -4.47 2.04 0.03
CA GLN A 395 -4.16 0.86 0.84
C GLN A 395 -4.60 1.03 2.31
N ALA A 396 -4.35 2.20 2.89
CA ALA A 396 -4.76 2.51 4.25
C ALA A 396 -6.28 2.56 4.41
N ILE A 397 -7.00 3.19 3.48
CA ILE A 397 -8.48 3.20 3.45
C ILE A 397 -9.01 1.77 3.35
N SER A 398 -8.44 0.94 2.48
CA SER A 398 -8.81 -0.48 2.33
C SER A 398 -8.75 -1.22 3.66
N MET A 399 -7.63 -1.13 4.37
CA MET A 399 -7.45 -1.79 5.67
C MET A 399 -8.31 -1.17 6.77
N SER A 400 -8.53 0.14 6.75
CA SER A 400 -9.43 0.80 7.72
C SER A 400 -10.87 0.29 7.59
N VAL A 401 -11.37 0.14 6.36
CA VAL A 401 -12.69 -0.44 6.08
C VAL A 401 -12.77 -1.90 6.54
N VAL A 402 -11.72 -2.69 6.26
CA VAL A 402 -11.66 -4.09 6.71
C VAL A 402 -11.65 -4.18 8.23
N THR A 403 -10.81 -3.40 8.90
CA THR A 403 -10.71 -3.38 10.38
C THR A 403 -12.05 -3.01 11.00
N LEU A 404 -12.73 -1.99 10.45
CA LEU A 404 -14.06 -1.58 10.89
C LEU A 404 -15.09 -2.71 10.76
N LEU A 405 -15.19 -3.31 9.56
CA LEU A 405 -16.24 -4.29 9.29
C LEU A 405 -15.99 -5.62 10.01
N LEU A 406 -14.74 -6.05 10.15
CA LEU A 406 -14.41 -7.19 10.99
C LEU A 406 -14.80 -6.91 12.45
N ALA A 407 -14.51 -5.71 12.98
CA ALA A 407 -14.89 -5.35 14.34
C ALA A 407 -16.40 -5.39 14.56
N VAL A 408 -17.21 -4.93 13.58
CA VAL A 408 -18.67 -4.95 13.68
C VAL A 408 -19.23 -6.37 13.67
N TYR A 409 -18.74 -7.23 12.77
CA TYR A 409 -19.32 -8.56 12.55
C TYR A 409 -18.80 -9.62 13.52
N THR A 410 -17.57 -9.51 14.02
CA THR A 410 -16.97 -10.53 14.89
C THR A 410 -16.93 -10.15 16.37
N SER A 411 -17.52 -8.99 16.75
CA SER A 411 -17.52 -8.49 18.15
C SER A 411 -18.37 -9.31 19.12
N SER A 412 -19.36 -10.05 18.61
CA SER A 412 -20.31 -10.81 19.44
C SER A 412 -19.82 -12.21 19.82
N THR A 413 -18.72 -12.69 19.21
CA THR A 413 -18.18 -14.01 19.47
C THR A 413 -16.98 -13.97 20.40
N VAL A 414 -17.00 -14.83 21.43
CA VAL A 414 -15.96 -14.91 22.46
C VAL A 414 -14.60 -15.16 21.82
N ALA A 415 -13.63 -14.30 22.14
CA ALA A 415 -12.25 -14.41 21.73
C ALA A 415 -11.66 -15.80 22.10
N GLY A 416 -10.97 -16.42 21.15
CA GLY A 416 -10.10 -17.59 21.42
C GLY A 416 -10.61 -18.94 20.97
N SER A 417 -11.81 -19.06 20.39
CA SER A 417 -12.24 -20.32 19.78
C SER A 417 -12.54 -20.16 18.30
N ALA A 418 -12.01 -21.05 17.45
CA ALA A 418 -12.53 -21.27 16.11
C ALA A 418 -13.93 -21.90 16.19
N SER A 419 -14.85 -21.23 16.93
CA SER A 419 -16.22 -21.71 17.06
C SER A 419 -16.91 -21.64 15.68
N PRO A 420 -17.82 -22.57 15.37
CA PRO A 420 -18.58 -22.51 14.11
C PRO A 420 -19.30 -21.17 13.90
N ALA A 421 -19.75 -20.54 15.00
CA ALA A 421 -20.38 -19.22 14.96
C ALA A 421 -19.39 -18.14 14.52
N TYR A 422 -18.18 -18.09 15.09
CA TYR A 422 -17.14 -17.13 14.70
C TYR A 422 -16.76 -17.28 13.21
N LEU A 423 -16.59 -18.51 12.73
CA LEU A 423 -16.24 -18.77 11.33
C LEU A 423 -17.37 -18.36 10.37
N SER A 424 -18.64 -18.53 10.77
CA SER A 424 -19.81 -18.05 10.02
C SER A 424 -19.83 -16.53 9.93
N ASP A 425 -19.63 -15.83 11.06
CA ASP A 425 -19.61 -14.37 11.13
C ASP A 425 -18.42 -13.81 10.33
N LEU A 426 -17.27 -14.44 10.43
CA LEU A 426 -16.07 -14.07 9.65
C LEU A 426 -16.33 -14.22 8.14
N LEU A 427 -16.98 -15.30 7.70
CA LEU A 427 -17.30 -15.51 6.30
C LEU A 427 -18.29 -14.46 5.78
N GLN A 428 -19.33 -14.13 6.55
CA GLN A 428 -20.28 -13.07 6.21
C GLN A 428 -19.59 -11.71 6.11
N ALA A 429 -18.70 -11.39 7.06
CA ALA A 429 -17.90 -10.18 7.01
C ALA A 429 -17.04 -10.11 5.74
N ILE A 430 -16.33 -11.19 5.40
CA ILE A 430 -15.50 -11.28 4.19
C ILE A 430 -16.34 -11.05 2.93
N GLN A 431 -17.50 -11.71 2.82
CA GLN A 431 -18.41 -11.54 1.67
C GLN A 431 -18.89 -10.10 1.53
N LEU A 432 -19.32 -9.46 2.63
CA LEU A 432 -19.77 -8.06 2.63
C LEU A 432 -18.63 -7.11 2.25
N ILE A 433 -17.44 -7.33 2.81
CA ILE A 433 -16.27 -6.51 2.49
C ILE A 433 -15.98 -6.61 0.98
N PHE A 434 -15.97 -7.79 0.39
CA PHE A 434 -15.75 -7.93 -1.05
C PHE A 434 -16.83 -7.24 -1.89
N ARG A 435 -18.10 -7.22 -1.46
CA ARG A 435 -19.16 -6.42 -2.14
C ARG A 435 -18.86 -4.93 -2.12
N ILE A 436 -18.45 -4.40 -0.95
CA ILE A 436 -18.08 -2.98 -0.80
C ILE A 436 -16.85 -2.64 -1.65
N LEU A 437 -15.82 -3.48 -1.64
CA LEU A 437 -14.61 -3.29 -2.44
C LEU A 437 -14.91 -3.35 -3.95
N ALA A 438 -15.82 -4.23 -4.38
CA ALA A 438 -16.27 -4.30 -5.77
C ALA A 438 -16.97 -3.00 -6.20
N VAL A 439 -17.87 -2.47 -5.36
CA VAL A 439 -18.55 -1.20 -5.60
C VAL A 439 -17.53 -0.05 -5.67
N THR A 440 -16.57 -0.02 -4.75
CA THR A 440 -15.46 0.97 -4.78
C THR A 440 -14.69 0.89 -6.10
N CYS A 441 -14.42 -0.31 -6.59
CA CYS A 441 -13.74 -0.52 -7.87
C CYS A 441 -14.58 -0.03 -9.06
N VAL A 442 -15.90 -0.21 -9.03
CA VAL A 442 -16.82 0.32 -10.07
C VAL A 442 -16.78 1.85 -10.12
N PHE A 443 -16.78 2.53 -8.96
CA PHE A 443 -16.56 3.99 -8.93
C PHE A 443 -15.20 4.37 -9.54
N GLY A 444 -14.19 3.56 -9.33
CA GLY A 444 -12.90 3.76 -9.96
C GLY A 444 -12.94 3.57 -11.48
N VAL A 445 -13.72 2.63 -12.00
CA VAL A 445 -13.96 2.50 -13.45
C VAL A 445 -14.58 3.78 -13.98
N ALA A 446 -15.61 4.32 -13.29
CA ALA A 446 -16.25 5.58 -13.68
C ALA A 446 -15.25 6.75 -13.69
N ALA A 447 -14.40 6.88 -12.64
CA ALA A 447 -13.34 7.89 -12.61
C ALA A 447 -12.33 7.69 -13.75
N SER A 448 -11.93 6.45 -14.03
CA SER A 448 -11.02 6.14 -15.13
C SER A 448 -11.61 6.51 -16.50
N LEU A 449 -12.90 6.31 -16.72
CA LEU A 449 -13.59 6.71 -17.95
C LEU A 449 -13.80 8.23 -18.05
N ALA A 450 -13.99 8.91 -16.91
CA ALA A 450 -14.25 10.36 -16.86
C ALA A 450 -13.02 11.23 -17.15
N ARG A 451 -11.81 10.66 -17.25
CA ARG A 451 -10.58 11.44 -17.46
C ARG A 451 -10.47 12.12 -18.84
N GLY A 452 -11.36 11.82 -19.79
CA GLY A 452 -11.33 12.40 -21.12
C GLY A 452 -10.33 11.72 -22.08
N ASN A 453 -10.28 12.18 -23.30
CA ASN A 453 -9.31 11.75 -24.31
C ASN A 453 -8.03 12.58 -24.19
N ARG A 454 -6.89 12.02 -24.65
CA ARG A 454 -5.63 12.76 -24.85
C ARG A 454 -5.76 13.78 -25.94
#